data_e7a1955b94059b80c9feacaa2a1a99b6
#
_entry.id   e7a1955b94059b80c9feacaa2a1a99b6
#
_cell.length_a   1.000
_cell.length_b   1.000
_cell.length_c   1.000
_cell.angle_alpha   90.00
_cell.angle_beta   90.00
_cell.angle_gamma   90.00
#
_symmetry.space_group_name_H-M   'P 1'
#
loop_
_entity.id
_entity.type
_entity.pdbx_description
1 polymer ?
#
loop_
_entity_poly.entity_id
_entity_poly.type
_entity_poly.pdbx_seq_one_letter_code
_entity_poly.pdbx_strand_id
1 'polypeptide(L)'
;MLLTKKSLSVLLTALCLSGVAHATDVTGAGSSFVYPVLSKWSQEYSKSSSDRINYQSIGSGGGIAQIKAATVDFGASDAPLSAEELKAGGLGQFPSVIGGIVPVMNVEGVAAGQLKLDGDVLAKIFLGDIKAWNDPAIAALNPGLKLPGANITVVHRSDGSGTSYNFTNYLAKVSDGWKTKVGFGTTVPWPVGVGGKGNEGVSAYVKQIKNSIGFVEYAYALQNKMTYASLKNASGKFVEPNAKAFQAAADTADWANAKDFNLIMTNAPGENAWPITATTWIIMYKQAKNAEQSQAAFNFFKWSLEKGQQQAAALDYVALPDSLVTRIEGYWKSDFAH
;
A
#
# COMPACT_ATOMS: atom_id res chain seq x y z
N MET A 1 57.21 33.35 62.74
CA MET A 1 56.88 31.94 62.54
C MET A 1 55.44 31.85 62.08
N LEU A 2 55.24 31.93 60.78
CA LEU A 2 53.93 31.98 60.14
C LEU A 2 53.77 30.79 59.17
N LEU A 3 52.89 29.89 59.50
CA LEU A 3 52.54 28.74 58.72
C LEU A 3 51.47 29.14 57.66
N THR A 4 51.86 29.08 56.41
CA THR A 4 50.91 29.27 55.27
C THR A 4 50.21 27.97 54.94
N LYS A 5 48.87 27.97 55.07
CA LYS A 5 48.00 26.88 54.61
C LYS A 5 47.83 26.95 53.10
N LYS A 6 48.31 25.94 52.37
CA LYS A 6 48.00 25.76 50.93
C LYS A 6 46.65 25.09 50.81
N SER A 7 45.67 25.80 50.27
CA SER A 7 44.37 25.26 49.88
C SER A 7 44.51 24.52 48.52
N LEU A 8 44.30 23.24 48.53
CA LEU A 8 44.27 22.41 47.31
C LEU A 8 42.85 22.42 46.74
N SER A 9 42.61 23.21 45.72
CA SER A 9 41.35 23.21 44.96
C SER A 9 41.32 22.02 44.02
N VAL A 10 40.51 21.03 44.31
CA VAL A 10 40.20 19.92 43.40
C VAL A 10 39.16 20.40 42.40
N LEU A 11 39.59 20.60 41.17
CA LEU A 11 38.71 20.92 40.04
C LEU A 11 38.07 19.62 39.55
N LEU A 12 36.78 19.37 39.91
CA LEU A 12 35.99 18.25 39.46
C LEU A 12 35.55 18.54 38.04
N THR A 13 36.26 18.04 37.02
CA THR A 13 35.87 18.13 35.62
C THR A 13 34.75 17.10 35.39
N ALA A 14 33.49 17.56 35.38
CA ALA A 14 32.38 16.77 34.93
C ALA A 14 32.50 16.53 33.43
N LEU A 15 32.94 15.32 33.03
CA LEU A 15 32.85 14.85 31.65
C LEU A 15 31.37 14.64 31.33
N CYS A 16 30.72 15.61 30.70
CA CYS A 16 29.47 15.40 30.01
C CYS A 16 29.75 14.46 28.84
N LEU A 17 29.51 13.16 29.02
CA LEU A 17 29.34 12.25 27.89
C LEU A 17 28.04 12.66 27.19
N SER A 18 28.15 13.64 26.31
CA SER A 18 27.15 13.85 25.25
C SER A 18 27.20 12.59 24.40
N GLY A 19 26.26 11.68 24.61
CA GLY A 19 26.03 10.58 23.70
C GLY A 19 25.80 11.19 22.31
N VAL A 20 26.73 10.96 21.41
CA VAL A 20 26.56 11.31 20.01
C VAL A 20 25.39 10.44 19.52
N ALA A 21 24.23 11.05 19.34
CA ALA A 21 23.12 10.38 18.68
C ALA A 21 23.59 9.98 17.28
N HIS A 22 23.95 8.73 17.09
CA HIS A 22 24.33 8.21 15.78
C HIS A 22 23.06 8.17 14.93
N ALA A 23 23.08 8.85 13.79
CA ALA A 23 22.03 8.76 12.80
C ALA A 23 22.10 7.40 12.11
N THR A 24 21.05 6.61 12.22
CA THR A 24 21.00 5.29 11.57
C THR A 24 20.29 5.40 10.22
N ASP A 25 20.92 4.89 9.16
CA ASP A 25 20.32 4.79 7.84
C ASP A 25 19.56 3.47 7.74
N VAL A 26 18.24 3.55 7.60
CA VAL A 26 17.33 2.42 7.37
C VAL A 26 16.94 2.40 5.91
N THR A 27 17.13 1.28 5.25
CA THR A 27 16.77 1.08 3.85
C THR A 27 15.57 0.17 3.72
N GLY A 28 14.62 0.56 2.89
CA GLY A 28 13.46 -0.25 2.55
C GLY A 28 13.14 -0.23 1.07
N ALA A 29 12.44 -1.23 0.60
CA ALA A 29 12.01 -1.28 -0.79
C ALA A 29 10.70 -2.06 -0.96
N GLY A 30 9.97 -1.77 -2.02
CA GLY A 30 8.81 -2.57 -2.37
C GLY A 30 7.64 -1.78 -2.93
N SER A 31 6.48 -2.01 -2.35
CA SER A 31 5.19 -1.51 -2.81
C SER A 31 5.19 -0.02 -3.16
N SER A 32 4.72 0.29 -4.36
CA SER A 32 4.41 1.67 -4.75
C SER A 32 3.07 2.15 -4.17
N PHE A 33 2.21 1.24 -3.73
CA PHE A 33 0.94 1.57 -3.06
C PHE A 33 1.18 2.38 -1.77
N VAL A 34 2.12 1.97 -0.93
CA VAL A 34 2.42 2.62 0.35
C VAL A 34 3.36 3.83 0.20
N TYR A 35 4.00 4.01 -0.97
CA TYR A 35 5.04 5.02 -1.16
C TYR A 35 4.61 6.45 -0.80
N PRO A 36 3.43 6.95 -1.20
CA PRO A 36 3.02 8.31 -0.84
C PRO A 36 3.00 8.55 0.68
N VAL A 37 2.40 7.65 1.44
CA VAL A 37 2.30 7.80 2.89
C VAL A 37 3.63 7.50 3.58
N LEU A 38 4.40 6.49 3.12
CA LEU A 38 5.69 6.15 3.70
C LEU A 38 6.71 7.29 3.50
N SER A 39 6.72 7.92 2.32
CA SER A 39 7.51 9.11 2.04
C SER A 39 7.14 10.28 2.97
N LYS A 40 5.84 10.49 3.20
CA LYS A 40 5.36 11.53 4.13
C LYS A 40 5.75 11.21 5.56
N TRP A 41 5.60 9.96 6.01
CA TRP A 41 6.04 9.52 7.34
C TRP A 41 7.55 9.70 7.54
N SER A 42 8.36 9.29 6.57
CA SER A 42 9.83 9.48 6.62
C SER A 42 10.20 10.97 6.81
N GLN A 43 9.55 11.85 6.04
CA GLN A 43 9.78 13.30 6.15
C GLN A 43 9.36 13.86 7.51
N GLU A 44 8.23 13.42 8.08
CA GLU A 44 7.76 13.91 9.39
C GLU A 44 8.59 13.30 10.54
N TYR A 45 8.94 12.02 10.44
CA TYR A 45 9.75 11.31 11.43
C TYR A 45 11.13 11.95 11.60
N SER A 46 11.78 12.37 10.50
CA SER A 46 13.08 13.03 10.52
C SER A 46 13.11 14.37 11.29
N LYS A 47 11.95 14.96 11.62
CA LYS A 47 11.87 16.16 12.47
C LYS A 47 12.06 15.85 13.97
N SER A 48 11.88 14.61 14.37
CA SER A 48 11.95 14.15 15.77
C SER A 48 12.94 13.02 16.02
N SER A 49 13.55 12.50 14.98
CA SER A 49 14.58 11.45 15.03
C SER A 49 15.78 11.83 14.17
N SER A 50 16.98 11.40 14.56
CA SER A 50 18.17 11.47 13.73
C SER A 50 18.21 10.41 12.63
N ASP A 51 17.40 9.34 12.76
CA ASP A 51 17.41 8.24 11.81
C ASP A 51 16.83 8.65 10.46
N ARG A 52 17.39 8.11 9.39
CA ARG A 52 16.98 8.37 8.01
C ARG A 52 16.35 7.14 7.40
N ILE A 53 15.15 7.29 6.89
CA ILE A 53 14.41 6.20 6.23
C ILE A 53 14.48 6.42 4.71
N ASN A 54 15.21 5.54 4.04
CA ASN A 54 15.37 5.54 2.59
C ASN A 54 14.52 4.43 1.97
N TYR A 55 13.50 4.79 1.19
CA TYR A 55 12.60 3.83 0.60
C TYR A 55 12.60 3.88 -0.93
N GLN A 56 12.66 2.71 -1.57
CA GLN A 56 12.62 2.54 -3.01
C GLN A 56 11.27 1.96 -3.46
N SER A 57 10.49 2.75 -4.20
CA SER A 57 9.25 2.33 -4.83
C SER A 57 9.54 1.49 -6.08
N ILE A 58 9.63 0.16 -5.92
CA ILE A 58 10.01 -0.79 -6.99
C ILE A 58 8.99 -1.91 -7.23
N GLY A 59 7.85 -1.82 -6.54
CA GLY A 59 6.80 -2.84 -6.55
C GLY A 59 7.01 -3.93 -5.49
N SER A 60 5.90 -4.55 -5.06
CA SER A 60 5.88 -5.57 -4.00
C SER A 60 6.82 -6.74 -4.28
N GLY A 61 6.84 -7.24 -5.53
CA GLY A 61 7.74 -8.33 -5.93
C GLY A 61 9.22 -7.96 -5.77
N GLY A 62 9.59 -6.72 -6.11
CA GLY A 62 10.94 -6.19 -5.90
C GLY A 62 11.30 -6.10 -4.43
N GLY A 63 10.37 -5.61 -3.58
CA GLY A 63 10.56 -5.53 -2.14
C GLY A 63 10.75 -6.89 -1.48
N ILE A 64 9.91 -7.86 -1.85
CA ILE A 64 10.04 -9.26 -1.38
C ILE A 64 11.39 -9.86 -1.80
N ALA A 65 11.82 -9.63 -3.04
CA ALA A 65 13.10 -10.14 -3.53
C ALA A 65 14.27 -9.52 -2.76
N GLN A 66 14.25 -8.21 -2.51
CA GLN A 66 15.34 -7.51 -1.79
C GLN A 66 15.41 -7.91 -0.32
N ILE A 67 14.28 -8.03 0.39
CA ILE A 67 14.32 -8.48 1.78
C ILE A 67 14.79 -9.93 1.87
N LYS A 68 14.35 -10.83 0.99
CA LYS A 68 14.84 -12.22 0.95
C LYS A 68 16.34 -12.31 0.64
N ALA A 69 16.88 -11.35 -0.13
CA ALA A 69 18.31 -11.24 -0.43
C ALA A 69 19.11 -10.49 0.65
N ALA A 70 18.49 -10.00 1.72
CA ALA A 70 19.08 -9.19 2.80
C ALA A 70 19.80 -7.93 2.28
N THR A 71 19.29 -7.30 1.24
CA THR A 71 19.82 -6.04 0.69
C THR A 71 19.10 -4.80 1.19
N VAL A 72 18.04 -4.96 1.97
CA VAL A 72 17.29 -3.92 2.67
C VAL A 72 16.92 -4.36 4.08
N ASP A 73 16.63 -3.41 4.95
CA ASP A 73 16.26 -3.65 6.34
C ASP A 73 14.78 -4.04 6.49
N PHE A 74 13.94 -3.54 5.56
CA PHE A 74 12.54 -3.95 5.45
C PHE A 74 12.07 -4.01 4.00
N GLY A 75 11.18 -4.95 3.73
CA GLY A 75 10.39 -5.00 2.50
C GLY A 75 8.98 -4.46 2.72
N ALA A 76 8.31 -3.99 1.67
CA ALA A 76 6.90 -3.65 1.72
C ALA A 76 6.13 -4.30 0.58
N SER A 77 4.98 -4.91 0.89
CA SER A 77 4.18 -5.64 -0.09
C SER A 77 2.68 -5.53 0.20
N ASP A 78 1.86 -5.32 -0.84
CA ASP A 78 0.40 -5.36 -0.73
C ASP A 78 -0.17 -6.76 -1.06
N ALA A 79 0.72 -7.74 -1.19
CA ALA A 79 0.40 -9.16 -1.21
C ALA A 79 1.11 -9.80 -0.01
N PRO A 80 0.38 -10.38 0.96
CA PRO A 80 1.02 -11.00 2.12
C PRO A 80 1.79 -12.25 1.69
N LEU A 81 2.89 -12.53 2.39
CA LEU A 81 3.59 -13.80 2.26
C LEU A 81 2.80 -14.92 2.98
N SER A 82 2.90 -16.12 2.48
CA SER A 82 2.37 -17.29 3.16
C SER A 82 3.20 -17.63 4.42
N ALA A 83 2.61 -18.41 5.33
CA ALA A 83 3.32 -18.87 6.52
C ALA A 83 4.59 -19.68 6.19
N GLU A 84 4.53 -20.46 5.09
CA GLU A 84 5.65 -21.24 4.58
C GLU A 84 6.79 -20.33 4.07
N GLU A 85 6.45 -19.28 3.32
CA GLU A 85 7.42 -18.31 2.81
C GLU A 85 8.07 -17.51 3.94
N LEU A 86 7.29 -17.06 4.94
CA LEU A 86 7.79 -16.37 6.11
C LEU A 86 8.76 -17.26 6.90
N LYS A 87 8.37 -18.51 7.16
CA LYS A 87 9.20 -19.49 7.87
C LYS A 87 10.50 -19.80 7.12
N ALA A 88 10.41 -20.06 5.82
CA ALA A 88 11.57 -20.37 5.00
C ALA A 88 12.58 -19.21 4.93
N GLY A 89 12.09 -17.96 4.95
CA GLY A 89 12.92 -16.77 4.94
C GLY A 89 13.41 -16.31 6.32
N GLY A 90 12.91 -16.86 7.42
CA GLY A 90 13.13 -16.33 8.77
C GLY A 90 12.52 -14.94 8.94
N LEU A 91 11.42 -14.68 8.20
CA LEU A 91 10.76 -13.38 8.12
C LEU A 91 9.51 -13.32 8.97
N GLY A 92 9.14 -12.13 9.36
CA GLY A 92 7.82 -11.79 9.89
C GLY A 92 7.21 -10.67 9.07
N GLN A 93 5.88 -10.55 9.12
CA GLN A 93 5.17 -9.47 8.45
C GLN A 93 4.09 -8.89 9.36
N PHE A 94 3.80 -7.61 9.18
CA PHE A 94 2.73 -6.91 9.87
C PHE A 94 2.13 -5.81 8.99
N PRO A 95 0.82 -5.52 9.09
CA PRO A 95 0.18 -4.45 8.33
C PRO A 95 0.66 -3.07 8.80
N SER A 96 0.68 -2.10 7.90
CA SER A 96 1.11 -0.72 8.17
C SER A 96 0.01 0.31 7.95
N VAL A 97 -0.77 0.18 6.88
CA VAL A 97 -1.82 1.13 6.48
C VAL A 97 -2.80 0.46 5.53
N ILE A 98 -4.03 0.95 5.48
CA ILE A 98 -5.07 0.49 4.56
C ILE A 98 -5.35 1.59 3.54
N GLY A 99 -5.67 1.22 2.30
CA GLY A 99 -6.04 2.15 1.24
C GLY A 99 -6.91 1.49 0.18
N GLY A 100 -7.30 2.24 -0.85
CA GLY A 100 -8.14 1.76 -1.93
C GLY A 100 -7.43 1.70 -3.27
N ILE A 101 -7.72 0.66 -4.05
CA ILE A 101 -7.32 0.57 -5.45
C ILE A 101 -8.49 1.02 -6.30
N VAL A 102 -8.26 1.96 -7.20
CA VAL A 102 -9.32 2.59 -7.99
C VAL A 102 -9.06 2.44 -9.50
N PRO A 103 -10.07 2.04 -10.27
CA PRO A 103 -10.01 2.17 -11.73
C PRO A 103 -9.93 3.63 -12.10
N VAL A 104 -8.92 4.00 -12.88
CA VAL A 104 -8.69 5.36 -13.38
C VAL A 104 -8.74 5.37 -14.89
N MET A 105 -9.18 6.49 -15.48
CA MET A 105 -9.39 6.58 -16.92
C MET A 105 -9.09 7.97 -17.48
N ASN A 106 -8.90 8.01 -18.79
CA ASN A 106 -8.71 9.24 -19.54
C ASN A 106 -9.77 9.31 -20.68
N VAL A 107 -11.00 9.63 -20.30
CA VAL A 107 -12.14 9.73 -21.22
C VAL A 107 -12.69 11.14 -21.17
N GLU A 108 -12.74 11.80 -22.32
CA GLU A 108 -13.23 13.17 -22.42
C GLU A 108 -14.72 13.26 -22.02
N GLY A 109 -15.05 14.28 -21.26
CA GLY A 109 -16.43 14.54 -20.80
C GLY A 109 -16.88 13.67 -19.62
N VAL A 110 -16.01 12.83 -19.04
CA VAL A 110 -16.32 12.01 -17.86
C VAL A 110 -15.61 12.60 -16.64
N ALA A 111 -16.38 12.98 -15.63
CA ALA A 111 -15.86 13.48 -14.36
C ALA A 111 -15.48 12.32 -13.39
N ALA A 112 -14.64 12.63 -12.39
CA ALA A 112 -14.30 11.68 -11.32
C ALA A 112 -15.57 11.21 -10.60
N GLY A 113 -15.68 9.89 -10.35
CA GLY A 113 -16.82 9.24 -9.71
C GLY A 113 -18.06 9.09 -10.62
N GLN A 114 -18.10 9.72 -11.79
CA GLN A 114 -19.29 9.73 -12.63
C GLN A 114 -19.52 8.38 -13.35
N LEU A 115 -18.46 7.75 -13.87
CA LEU A 115 -18.57 6.45 -14.52
C LEU A 115 -18.82 5.35 -13.49
N LYS A 116 -19.85 4.56 -13.69
CA LYS A 116 -20.22 3.41 -12.87
C LYS A 116 -19.82 2.13 -13.57
N LEU A 117 -19.09 1.27 -12.88
CA LEU A 117 -18.73 -0.07 -13.36
C LEU A 117 -19.10 -1.11 -12.29
N ASP A 118 -19.53 -2.28 -12.73
CA ASP A 118 -19.56 -3.45 -11.85
C ASP A 118 -18.38 -4.37 -12.12
N GLY A 119 -18.21 -5.38 -11.28
CA GLY A 119 -17.04 -6.26 -11.35
C GLY A 119 -16.97 -7.06 -12.64
N ASP A 120 -18.12 -7.49 -13.20
CA ASP A 120 -18.17 -8.26 -14.44
C ASP A 120 -17.77 -7.41 -15.66
N VAL A 121 -18.32 -6.20 -15.77
CA VAL A 121 -17.98 -5.25 -16.83
C VAL A 121 -16.50 -4.86 -16.74
N LEU A 122 -15.98 -4.58 -15.53
CA LEU A 122 -14.58 -4.27 -15.32
C LEU A 122 -13.67 -5.44 -15.75
N ALA A 123 -14.02 -6.67 -15.36
CA ALA A 123 -13.28 -7.86 -15.77
C ALA A 123 -13.28 -8.04 -17.30
N LYS A 124 -14.42 -7.86 -17.98
CA LYS A 124 -14.54 -7.96 -19.43
C LYS A 124 -13.72 -6.91 -20.19
N ILE A 125 -13.60 -5.69 -19.62
CA ILE A 125 -12.70 -4.66 -20.17
C ILE A 125 -11.25 -5.15 -20.12
N PHE A 126 -10.79 -5.63 -18.97
CA PHE A 126 -9.41 -6.11 -18.80
C PHE A 126 -9.12 -7.44 -19.49
N LEU A 127 -10.15 -8.24 -19.81
CA LEU A 127 -10.05 -9.41 -20.70
C LEU A 127 -9.95 -9.01 -22.19
N GLY A 128 -10.33 -7.78 -22.55
CA GLY A 128 -10.45 -7.33 -23.93
C GLY A 128 -11.74 -7.83 -24.63
N ASP A 129 -12.70 -8.34 -23.89
CA ASP A 129 -14.02 -8.72 -24.37
C ASP A 129 -14.88 -7.47 -24.68
N ILE A 130 -14.81 -6.45 -23.83
CA ILE A 130 -15.37 -5.09 -24.06
C ILE A 130 -14.25 -4.20 -24.58
N LYS A 131 -14.42 -3.69 -25.81
CA LYS A 131 -13.38 -2.97 -26.57
C LYS A 131 -13.63 -1.48 -26.75
N ALA A 132 -14.84 -0.99 -26.53
CA ALA A 132 -15.22 0.40 -26.75
C ALA A 132 -15.96 0.97 -25.55
N TRP A 133 -15.81 2.28 -25.30
CA TRP A 133 -16.46 2.94 -24.17
C TRP A 133 -17.98 2.98 -24.27
N ASN A 134 -18.54 3.03 -25.49
CA ASN A 134 -19.98 3.00 -25.73
C ASN A 134 -20.58 1.57 -25.82
N ASP A 135 -19.84 0.56 -25.35
CA ASP A 135 -20.36 -0.81 -25.29
C ASP A 135 -21.69 -0.84 -24.53
N PRO A 136 -22.71 -1.61 -24.99
CA PRO A 136 -24.02 -1.70 -24.35
C PRO A 136 -23.95 -2.09 -22.87
N ALA A 137 -22.97 -2.92 -22.46
CA ALA A 137 -22.81 -3.31 -21.05
C ALA A 137 -22.36 -2.12 -20.17
N ILE A 138 -21.49 -1.24 -20.68
CA ILE A 138 -21.10 -0.01 -19.97
C ILE A 138 -22.26 0.97 -19.97
N ALA A 139 -22.93 1.16 -21.12
CA ALA A 139 -24.02 2.10 -21.26
C ALA A 139 -25.21 1.78 -20.35
N ALA A 140 -25.53 0.50 -20.16
CA ALA A 140 -26.59 0.03 -19.28
C ALA A 140 -26.36 0.41 -17.79
N LEU A 141 -25.12 0.47 -17.36
CA LEU A 141 -24.75 0.92 -16.00
C LEU A 141 -24.75 2.45 -15.86
N ASN A 142 -24.76 3.18 -16.98
CA ASN A 142 -24.56 4.62 -17.06
C ASN A 142 -25.63 5.35 -17.89
N PRO A 143 -26.92 5.19 -17.55
CA PRO A 143 -27.99 5.83 -18.30
C PRO A 143 -27.81 7.36 -18.32
N GLY A 144 -27.80 7.94 -19.51
CA GLY A 144 -27.65 9.39 -19.72
C GLY A 144 -26.20 9.88 -19.82
N LEU A 145 -25.18 9.06 -19.51
CA LEU A 145 -23.79 9.42 -19.75
C LEU A 145 -23.41 9.15 -21.22
N LYS A 146 -22.98 10.21 -21.92
CA LYS A 146 -22.53 10.09 -23.30
C LYS A 146 -21.08 9.61 -23.35
N LEU A 147 -20.89 8.35 -23.67
CA LEU A 147 -19.57 7.74 -23.83
C LEU A 147 -19.17 7.70 -25.30
N PRO A 148 -17.88 7.95 -25.63
CA PRO A 148 -17.41 7.93 -27.03
C PRO A 148 -17.40 6.50 -27.59
N GLY A 149 -17.57 6.34 -28.88
CA GLY A 149 -17.37 5.07 -29.60
C GLY A 149 -15.89 4.68 -29.79
N ALA A 150 -15.01 5.24 -28.97
CA ALA A 150 -13.57 5.03 -29.06
C ALA A 150 -13.16 3.71 -28.38
N ASN A 151 -12.11 3.08 -28.93
CA ASN A 151 -11.54 1.87 -28.36
C ASN A 151 -10.90 2.15 -26.99
N ILE A 152 -11.05 1.20 -26.08
CA ILE A 152 -10.45 1.23 -24.74
C ILE A 152 -9.01 0.72 -24.83
N THR A 153 -8.06 1.50 -24.33
CA THR A 153 -6.69 1.05 -24.12
C THR A 153 -6.52 0.69 -22.63
N VAL A 154 -6.27 -0.57 -22.33
CA VAL A 154 -5.99 -1.02 -20.97
C VAL A 154 -4.54 -0.69 -20.60
N VAL A 155 -4.34 -0.16 -19.41
CA VAL A 155 -3.02 0.07 -18.79
C VAL A 155 -2.93 -0.77 -17.52
N HIS A 156 -1.98 -1.69 -17.48
CA HIS A 156 -1.76 -2.59 -16.35
C HIS A 156 -0.35 -2.44 -15.78
N ARG A 157 -0.01 -3.18 -14.74
CA ARG A 157 1.34 -3.18 -14.17
C ARG A 157 2.28 -4.10 -14.95
N SER A 158 3.53 -3.64 -15.12
CA SER A 158 4.62 -4.41 -15.77
C SER A 158 5.62 -5.01 -14.79
N ASP A 159 5.51 -4.68 -13.50
CA ASP A 159 6.34 -5.16 -12.40
C ASP A 159 5.56 -6.13 -11.50
N GLY A 160 6.25 -6.84 -10.62
CA GLY A 160 5.63 -7.62 -9.54
C GLY A 160 4.90 -6.70 -8.55
N SER A 161 3.57 -6.66 -8.62
CA SER A 161 2.74 -5.62 -8.03
C SER A 161 1.71 -6.17 -7.04
N GLY A 162 1.76 -5.68 -5.79
CA GLY A 162 0.70 -5.96 -4.82
C GLY A 162 -0.62 -5.26 -5.17
N THR A 163 -0.56 -4.10 -5.85
CA THR A 163 -1.76 -3.45 -6.41
C THR A 163 -2.42 -4.37 -7.43
N SER A 164 -1.64 -5.00 -8.34
CA SER A 164 -2.16 -6.01 -9.27
C SER A 164 -2.71 -7.24 -8.54
N TYR A 165 -2.04 -7.71 -7.48
CA TYR A 165 -2.51 -8.85 -6.69
C TYR A 165 -3.93 -8.61 -6.16
N ASN A 166 -4.18 -7.48 -5.51
CA ASN A 166 -5.50 -7.16 -4.98
C ASN A 166 -6.53 -6.88 -6.07
N PHE A 167 -6.16 -6.15 -7.12
CA PHE A 167 -7.04 -5.89 -8.26
C PHE A 167 -7.47 -7.19 -8.96
N THR A 168 -6.54 -8.06 -9.27
CA THR A 168 -6.83 -9.35 -9.94
C THR A 168 -7.53 -10.33 -9.01
N ASN A 169 -7.25 -10.31 -7.70
CA ASN A 169 -7.99 -11.06 -6.70
C ASN A 169 -9.46 -10.63 -6.65
N TYR A 170 -9.74 -9.33 -6.70
CA TYR A 170 -11.09 -8.82 -6.82
C TYR A 170 -11.77 -9.32 -8.10
N LEU A 171 -11.12 -9.18 -9.26
CA LEU A 171 -11.69 -9.64 -10.53
C LEU A 171 -11.97 -11.15 -10.52
N ALA A 172 -11.11 -11.96 -9.91
CA ALA A 172 -11.30 -13.39 -9.77
C ALA A 172 -12.47 -13.77 -8.84
N LYS A 173 -12.81 -12.90 -7.88
CA LYS A 173 -13.98 -13.07 -6.99
C LYS A 173 -15.31 -12.75 -7.67
N VAL A 174 -15.31 -11.85 -8.66
CA VAL A 174 -16.54 -11.30 -9.26
C VAL A 174 -16.76 -11.72 -10.70
N SER A 175 -15.80 -12.43 -11.32
CA SER A 175 -15.89 -12.91 -12.71
C SER A 175 -15.26 -14.30 -12.86
N ASP A 176 -16.07 -15.31 -13.13
CA ASP A 176 -15.60 -16.67 -13.43
C ASP A 176 -14.75 -16.70 -14.70
N GLY A 177 -15.06 -15.84 -15.68
CA GLY A 177 -14.26 -15.70 -16.91
C GLY A 177 -12.84 -15.22 -16.60
N TRP A 178 -12.68 -14.20 -15.75
CA TRP A 178 -11.37 -13.76 -15.29
C TRP A 178 -10.66 -14.85 -14.48
N LYS A 179 -11.34 -15.42 -13.48
CA LYS A 179 -10.78 -16.46 -12.60
C LYS A 179 -10.19 -17.63 -13.40
N THR A 180 -10.90 -18.07 -14.44
CA THR A 180 -10.50 -19.23 -15.23
C THR A 180 -9.38 -18.90 -16.22
N LYS A 181 -9.43 -17.73 -16.88
CA LYS A 181 -8.51 -17.35 -17.95
C LYS A 181 -7.20 -16.76 -17.44
N VAL A 182 -7.24 -16.01 -16.32
CA VAL A 182 -6.12 -15.21 -15.82
C VAL A 182 -5.75 -15.54 -14.38
N GLY A 183 -6.75 -15.69 -13.48
CA GLY A 183 -6.51 -15.87 -12.05
C GLY A 183 -6.09 -14.58 -11.35
N PHE A 184 -5.26 -14.70 -10.30
CA PHE A 184 -4.72 -13.55 -9.58
C PHE A 184 -3.29 -13.78 -9.10
N GLY A 185 -2.54 -12.69 -8.95
CA GLY A 185 -1.15 -12.72 -8.51
C GLY A 185 -0.49 -11.33 -8.58
N THR A 186 0.72 -11.23 -8.06
CA THR A 186 1.55 -10.02 -8.21
C THR A 186 1.97 -9.81 -9.67
N THR A 187 1.99 -10.88 -10.45
CA THR A 187 2.22 -10.90 -11.89
C THR A 187 1.24 -11.90 -12.49
N VAL A 188 0.52 -11.48 -13.52
CA VAL A 188 -0.44 -12.31 -14.26
C VAL A 188 -0.22 -12.13 -15.76
N PRO A 189 -0.64 -13.11 -16.61
CA PRO A 189 -0.60 -12.96 -18.06
C PRO A 189 -1.73 -12.01 -18.51
N TRP A 190 -1.46 -10.72 -18.56
CA TRP A 190 -2.44 -9.73 -18.98
C TRP A 190 -2.89 -9.97 -20.41
N PRO A 191 -4.20 -10.16 -20.67
CA PRO A 191 -4.69 -10.51 -22.00
C PRO A 191 -4.52 -9.38 -23.03
N VAL A 192 -4.63 -8.13 -22.58
CA VAL A 192 -4.57 -6.92 -23.42
C VAL A 192 -3.91 -5.77 -22.67
N GLY A 193 -3.47 -4.76 -23.39
CA GLY A 193 -3.03 -3.50 -22.84
C GLY A 193 -1.53 -3.27 -22.87
N VAL A 194 -1.11 -2.21 -22.19
CA VAL A 194 0.30 -1.80 -22.06
C VAL A 194 0.71 -1.75 -20.61
N GLY A 195 1.97 -2.07 -20.32
CA GLY A 195 2.49 -2.17 -18.96
C GLY A 195 3.16 -0.90 -18.46
N GLY A 196 2.69 -0.35 -17.31
CA GLY A 196 3.34 0.73 -16.58
C GLY A 196 4.05 0.21 -15.32
N LYS A 197 5.27 0.68 -15.06
CA LYS A 197 6.03 0.31 -13.85
C LYS A 197 5.56 1.15 -12.65
N GLY A 198 5.16 0.48 -11.58
CA GLY A 198 4.65 1.12 -10.37
C GLY A 198 3.26 1.77 -10.57
N ASN A 199 2.67 2.29 -9.52
CA ASN A 199 1.48 3.16 -9.61
C ASN A 199 1.81 4.44 -10.41
N GLU A 200 3.04 4.91 -10.32
CA GLU A 200 3.59 6.05 -11.05
C GLU A 200 3.49 5.87 -12.56
N GLY A 201 3.98 4.73 -13.07
CA GLY A 201 3.98 4.43 -14.50
C GLY A 201 2.57 4.22 -15.06
N VAL A 202 1.68 3.56 -14.31
CA VAL A 202 0.26 3.42 -14.69
C VAL A 202 -0.40 4.80 -14.74
N SER A 203 -0.21 5.64 -13.71
CA SER A 203 -0.74 7.01 -13.69
C SER A 203 -0.27 7.82 -14.89
N ALA A 204 1.01 7.77 -15.21
CA ALA A 204 1.59 8.50 -16.34
C ALA A 204 0.98 8.03 -17.67
N TYR A 205 0.86 6.74 -17.91
CA TYR A 205 0.32 6.20 -19.15
C TYR A 205 -1.18 6.52 -19.30
N VAL A 206 -1.98 6.35 -18.24
CA VAL A 206 -3.41 6.69 -18.32
C VAL A 206 -3.58 8.18 -18.63
N LYS A 207 -2.79 9.07 -18.06
CA LYS A 207 -2.85 10.51 -18.37
C LYS A 207 -2.47 10.85 -19.82
N GLN A 208 -1.55 10.10 -20.41
CA GLN A 208 -1.05 10.34 -21.76
C GLN A 208 -1.90 9.68 -22.85
N ILE A 209 -2.45 8.49 -22.57
CA ILE A 209 -3.18 7.70 -23.55
C ILE A 209 -4.67 8.05 -23.48
N LYS A 210 -5.20 8.74 -24.49
CA LYS A 210 -6.64 9.01 -24.59
C LYS A 210 -7.44 7.71 -24.65
N ASN A 211 -8.63 7.72 -24.05
CA ASN A 211 -9.54 6.58 -23.97
C ASN A 211 -8.94 5.35 -23.27
N SER A 212 -7.98 5.54 -22.38
CA SER A 212 -7.40 4.47 -21.59
C SER A 212 -8.13 4.27 -20.26
N ILE A 213 -7.96 3.07 -19.71
CA ILE A 213 -8.33 2.67 -18.34
C ILE A 213 -7.15 1.94 -17.71
N GLY A 214 -6.88 2.23 -16.44
CA GLY A 214 -5.92 1.52 -15.63
C GLY A 214 -6.42 1.41 -14.19
N PHE A 215 -5.55 1.01 -13.28
CA PHE A 215 -5.86 0.98 -11.84
C PHE A 215 -4.64 1.43 -11.04
N VAL A 216 -4.87 2.21 -10.01
CA VAL A 216 -3.84 2.74 -9.11
C VAL A 216 -4.36 2.80 -7.68
N GLU A 217 -3.45 2.98 -6.72
CA GLU A 217 -3.82 3.37 -5.37
C GLU A 217 -4.41 4.79 -5.38
N TYR A 218 -5.38 5.06 -4.51
CA TYR A 218 -6.24 6.25 -4.56
C TYR A 218 -5.49 7.57 -4.39
N ALA A 219 -4.43 7.63 -3.56
CA ALA A 219 -3.64 8.85 -3.42
C ALA A 219 -2.99 9.28 -4.76
N TYR A 220 -2.61 8.31 -5.61
CA TYR A 220 -2.11 8.63 -6.96
C TYR A 220 -3.19 9.23 -7.84
N ALA A 221 -4.43 8.74 -7.75
CA ALA A 221 -5.56 9.29 -8.50
C ALA A 221 -5.81 10.74 -8.10
N LEU A 222 -5.80 11.04 -6.80
CA LEU A 222 -6.00 12.39 -6.28
C LEU A 222 -4.86 13.34 -6.63
N GLN A 223 -3.61 12.95 -6.33
CA GLN A 223 -2.43 13.77 -6.59
C GLN A 223 -2.26 14.11 -8.07
N ASN A 224 -2.61 13.18 -8.94
CA ASN A 224 -2.55 13.35 -10.39
C ASN A 224 -3.83 13.91 -11.00
N LYS A 225 -4.87 14.22 -10.19
CA LYS A 225 -6.19 14.72 -10.64
C LYS A 225 -6.81 13.83 -11.72
N MET A 226 -6.73 12.52 -11.53
CA MET A 226 -7.24 11.55 -12.49
C MET A 226 -8.75 11.34 -12.32
N THR A 227 -9.43 11.04 -13.42
CA THR A 227 -10.81 10.55 -13.37
C THR A 227 -10.80 9.10 -12.91
N TYR A 228 -11.65 8.77 -11.93
CA TYR A 228 -11.84 7.40 -11.41
C TYR A 228 -13.30 6.98 -11.49
N ALA A 229 -13.57 5.68 -11.46
CA ALA A 229 -14.92 5.12 -11.50
C ALA A 229 -15.51 4.92 -10.10
N SER A 230 -16.85 4.97 -10.02
CA SER A 230 -17.61 4.34 -8.95
C SER A 230 -17.77 2.84 -9.23
N LEU A 231 -17.65 1.99 -8.21
CA LEU A 231 -17.77 0.55 -8.36
C LEU A 231 -18.99 0.01 -7.61
N LYS A 232 -19.65 -0.99 -8.22
CA LYS A 232 -20.69 -1.76 -7.55
C LYS A 232 -20.05 -2.75 -6.60
N ASN A 233 -20.41 -2.66 -5.31
CA ASN A 233 -19.89 -3.53 -4.26
C ASN A 233 -20.68 -4.83 -4.07
N ALA A 234 -20.24 -5.68 -3.14
CA ALA A 234 -20.88 -6.96 -2.83
C ALA A 234 -22.34 -6.83 -2.37
N SER A 235 -22.75 -5.69 -1.83
CA SER A 235 -24.13 -5.37 -1.45
C SER A 235 -24.98 -4.81 -2.60
N GLY A 236 -24.44 -4.76 -3.82
CA GLY A 236 -25.14 -4.26 -5.01
C GLY A 236 -25.24 -2.72 -5.10
N LYS A 237 -24.55 -1.98 -4.22
CA LYS A 237 -24.54 -0.52 -4.19
C LYS A 237 -23.35 0.02 -5.00
N PHE A 238 -23.57 1.11 -5.75
CA PHE A 238 -22.47 1.87 -6.32
C PHE A 238 -21.84 2.77 -5.26
N VAL A 239 -20.55 2.62 -5.06
CA VAL A 239 -19.76 3.35 -4.07
C VAL A 239 -18.66 4.14 -4.77
N GLU A 240 -18.44 5.38 -4.33
CA GLU A 240 -17.27 6.16 -4.73
C GLU A 240 -16.08 5.86 -3.80
N PRO A 241 -14.85 5.84 -4.34
CA PRO A 241 -13.67 5.64 -3.51
C PRO A 241 -13.43 6.86 -2.61
N ASN A 242 -13.27 6.61 -1.34
CA ASN A 242 -12.87 7.59 -0.32
C ASN A 242 -12.48 6.87 0.97
N ALA A 243 -11.82 7.58 1.90
CA ALA A 243 -11.37 7.00 3.15
C ALA A 243 -12.50 6.32 3.97
N LYS A 244 -13.74 6.87 3.95
CA LYS A 244 -14.87 6.25 4.65
C LYS A 244 -15.28 4.91 4.04
N ALA A 245 -15.23 4.81 2.72
CA ALA A 245 -15.57 3.57 2.02
C ALA A 245 -14.48 2.49 2.21
N PHE A 246 -13.21 2.90 2.30
CA PHE A 246 -12.10 2.00 2.65
C PHE A 246 -12.20 1.55 4.11
N GLN A 247 -12.54 2.46 5.03
CA GLN A 247 -12.80 2.14 6.43
C GLN A 247 -13.96 1.14 6.57
N ALA A 248 -15.06 1.36 5.86
CA ALA A 248 -16.21 0.45 5.89
C ALA A 248 -15.86 -0.99 5.43
N ALA A 249 -14.92 -1.13 4.49
CA ALA A 249 -14.38 -2.44 4.12
C ALA A 249 -13.45 -3.00 5.20
N ALA A 250 -12.58 -2.16 5.77
CA ALA A 250 -11.63 -2.54 6.81
C ALA A 250 -12.32 -2.99 8.11
N ASP A 251 -13.45 -2.39 8.46
CA ASP A 251 -14.25 -2.74 9.65
C ASP A 251 -14.82 -4.17 9.59
N THR A 252 -14.89 -4.76 8.40
CA THR A 252 -15.33 -6.15 8.22
C THR A 252 -14.21 -7.18 8.36
N ALA A 253 -12.97 -6.71 8.53
CA ALA A 253 -11.78 -7.55 8.52
C ALA A 253 -11.57 -8.25 9.87
N ASP A 254 -11.54 -9.58 9.87
CA ASP A 254 -11.27 -10.39 11.07
C ASP A 254 -9.76 -10.51 11.33
N TRP A 255 -9.15 -9.40 11.72
CA TRP A 255 -7.74 -9.38 12.07
C TRP A 255 -7.39 -10.26 13.27
N ALA A 256 -8.34 -10.48 14.21
CA ALA A 256 -8.10 -11.28 15.39
C ALA A 256 -7.72 -12.73 15.06
N ASN A 257 -8.35 -13.31 14.04
CA ASN A 257 -8.11 -14.66 13.57
C ASN A 257 -7.12 -14.76 12.40
N ALA A 258 -6.62 -13.64 11.87
CA ALA A 258 -5.67 -13.62 10.77
C ALA A 258 -4.27 -14.08 11.24
N LYS A 259 -3.93 -15.35 10.94
CA LYS A 259 -2.58 -15.88 11.24
C LYS A 259 -1.55 -15.12 10.39
N ASP A 260 -0.42 -14.78 11.03
CA ASP A 260 0.65 -13.98 10.41
C ASP A 260 0.12 -12.70 9.72
N PHE A 261 -1.01 -12.16 10.21
CA PHE A 261 -1.73 -11.03 9.62
C PHE A 261 -2.12 -11.22 8.15
N ASN A 262 -2.21 -12.45 7.66
CA ASN A 262 -2.59 -12.74 6.27
C ASN A 262 -4.11 -12.59 6.10
N LEU A 263 -4.54 -11.47 5.53
CA LEU A 263 -5.95 -11.13 5.32
C LEU A 263 -6.12 -10.26 4.09
N ILE A 264 -7.06 -10.62 3.21
CA ILE A 264 -7.37 -9.90 1.97
C ILE A 264 -8.78 -9.33 2.04
N MET A 265 -8.89 -8.00 1.89
CA MET A 265 -10.13 -7.24 2.07
C MET A 265 -10.91 -6.99 0.77
N THR A 266 -10.50 -7.58 -0.36
CA THR A 266 -11.21 -7.39 -1.63
C THR A 266 -12.60 -8.01 -1.61
N ASN A 267 -13.58 -7.31 -2.19
CA ASN A 267 -14.99 -7.68 -2.21
C ASN A 267 -15.59 -7.86 -0.80
N ALA A 268 -15.16 -7.02 0.14
CA ALA A 268 -15.67 -7.01 1.51
C ALA A 268 -17.18 -6.74 1.52
N PRO A 269 -17.93 -7.35 2.46
CA PRO A 269 -19.37 -7.09 2.63
C PRO A 269 -19.60 -5.67 3.17
N GLY A 270 -20.84 -5.18 3.06
CA GLY A 270 -21.25 -3.87 3.58
C GLY A 270 -21.70 -2.90 2.48
N GLU A 271 -22.77 -2.15 2.77
CA GLU A 271 -23.40 -1.27 1.77
C GLU A 271 -22.49 -0.12 1.32
N ASN A 272 -21.58 0.33 2.19
CA ASN A 272 -20.66 1.42 1.92
C ASN A 272 -19.22 0.96 1.67
N ALA A 273 -18.95 -0.36 1.69
CA ALA A 273 -17.60 -0.89 1.54
C ALA A 273 -17.09 -0.72 0.11
N TRP A 274 -15.88 -0.14 -0.03
CA TRP A 274 -15.17 -0.10 -1.30
C TRP A 274 -14.68 -1.50 -1.68
N PRO A 275 -14.95 -1.99 -2.89
CA PRO A 275 -14.71 -3.40 -3.21
C PRO A 275 -13.24 -3.77 -3.40
N ILE A 276 -12.34 -2.82 -3.62
CA ILE A 276 -10.91 -3.11 -3.83
C ILE A 276 -10.08 -2.38 -2.76
N THR A 277 -10.36 -2.73 -1.50
CA THR A 277 -9.60 -2.26 -0.33
C THR A 277 -8.44 -3.21 -0.06
N ALA A 278 -7.28 -2.66 0.27
CA ALA A 278 -6.06 -3.41 0.49
C ALA A 278 -5.24 -2.81 1.63
N THR A 279 -4.32 -3.61 2.19
CA THR A 279 -3.30 -3.14 3.12
C THR A 279 -1.91 -3.40 2.55
N THR A 280 -0.92 -2.70 3.09
CA THR A 280 0.50 -3.01 2.85
C THR A 280 1.08 -3.67 4.08
N TRP A 281 1.76 -4.80 3.89
CA TRP A 281 2.56 -5.46 4.92
C TRP A 281 4.01 -4.99 4.85
N ILE A 282 4.57 -4.70 6.02
CA ILE A 282 6.00 -4.53 6.21
C ILE A 282 6.57 -5.91 6.55
N ILE A 283 7.67 -6.26 5.91
CA ILE A 283 8.33 -7.57 6.02
C ILE A 283 9.74 -7.34 6.56
N MET A 284 10.07 -7.99 7.67
CA MET A 284 11.37 -7.85 8.33
C MET A 284 11.90 -9.22 8.79
N TYR A 285 13.20 -9.33 9.00
CA TYR A 285 13.80 -10.52 9.62
C TYR A 285 13.41 -10.64 11.09
N LYS A 286 12.95 -11.81 11.53
CA LYS A 286 12.70 -12.11 12.95
C LYS A 286 13.99 -12.11 13.76
N GLN A 287 15.11 -12.54 13.16
CA GLN A 287 16.46 -12.40 13.69
C GLN A 287 17.17 -11.30 12.91
N ALA A 288 17.39 -10.17 13.54
CA ALA A 288 17.97 -8.99 12.90
C ALA A 288 19.31 -9.31 12.23
N LYS A 289 19.50 -8.90 10.97
CA LYS A 289 20.81 -8.96 10.31
C LYS A 289 21.75 -7.87 10.81
N ASN A 290 21.17 -6.71 11.14
CA ASN A 290 21.82 -5.61 11.84
C ASN A 290 20.84 -5.12 12.91
N ALA A 291 21.21 -5.26 14.18
CA ALA A 291 20.33 -4.93 15.32
C ALA A 291 20.00 -3.43 15.38
N GLU A 292 20.95 -2.55 15.08
CA GLU A 292 20.77 -1.11 15.12
C GLU A 292 19.76 -0.63 14.04
N GLN A 293 19.93 -1.08 12.78
CA GLN A 293 19.04 -0.76 11.68
C GLN A 293 17.63 -1.36 11.89
N SER A 294 17.57 -2.59 12.40
CA SER A 294 16.30 -3.24 12.73
C SER A 294 15.54 -2.46 13.82
N GLN A 295 16.23 -2.06 14.89
CA GLN A 295 15.62 -1.28 15.97
C GLN A 295 15.14 0.09 15.45
N ALA A 296 15.94 0.78 14.61
CA ALA A 296 15.55 2.04 14.01
C ALA A 296 14.33 1.88 13.09
N ALA A 297 14.23 0.78 12.33
CA ALA A 297 13.05 0.46 11.53
C ALA A 297 11.81 0.23 12.42
N PHE A 298 11.91 -0.53 13.51
CA PHE A 298 10.80 -0.70 14.46
C PHE A 298 10.38 0.62 15.10
N ASN A 299 11.32 1.47 15.49
CA ASN A 299 11.02 2.80 16.03
C ASN A 299 10.24 3.66 15.03
N PHE A 300 10.63 3.63 13.76
CA PHE A 300 9.91 4.32 12.68
C PHE A 300 8.50 3.77 12.51
N PHE A 301 8.31 2.45 12.40
CA PHE A 301 6.97 1.87 12.23
C PHE A 301 6.10 2.05 13.48
N LYS A 302 6.68 1.98 14.68
CA LYS A 302 5.96 2.32 15.89
C LYS A 302 5.47 3.77 15.86
N TRP A 303 6.36 4.71 15.52
CA TRP A 303 5.98 6.12 15.37
C TRP A 303 4.90 6.29 14.29
N SER A 304 4.99 5.60 13.16
CA SER A 304 4.00 5.68 12.08
C SER A 304 2.62 5.19 12.52
N LEU A 305 2.54 4.14 13.32
CA LEU A 305 1.30 3.59 13.86
C LEU A 305 0.70 4.46 14.99
N GLU A 306 1.53 5.05 15.85
CA GLU A 306 1.07 5.84 17.00
C GLU A 306 0.85 7.32 16.67
N LYS A 307 1.70 7.92 15.84
CA LYS A 307 1.76 9.38 15.59
C LYS A 307 1.61 9.77 14.14
N GLY A 308 1.91 8.86 13.20
CA GLY A 308 1.88 9.10 11.76
C GLY A 308 0.48 9.04 11.13
N GLN A 309 -0.57 8.80 11.91
CA GLN A 309 -1.90 8.53 11.36
C GLN A 309 -2.57 9.77 10.74
N GLN A 310 -2.27 10.97 11.25
CA GLN A 310 -2.73 12.20 10.62
C GLN A 310 -2.22 12.39 9.20
N GLN A 311 -0.96 12.01 8.95
CA GLN A 311 -0.35 12.06 7.63
C GLN A 311 -0.96 11.05 6.68
N ALA A 312 -1.32 9.86 7.19
CA ALA A 312 -2.03 8.85 6.41
C ALA A 312 -3.44 9.34 6.03
N ALA A 313 -4.20 9.86 6.99
CA ALA A 313 -5.53 10.40 6.75
C ALA A 313 -5.54 11.59 5.76
N ALA A 314 -4.51 12.44 5.79
CA ALA A 314 -4.36 13.56 4.86
C ALA A 314 -4.11 13.12 3.40
N LEU A 315 -3.80 11.85 3.17
CA LEU A 315 -3.60 11.21 1.87
C LEU A 315 -4.70 10.18 1.57
N ASP A 316 -5.83 10.24 2.30
CA ASP A 316 -6.98 9.34 2.18
C ASP A 316 -6.66 7.85 2.44
N TYR A 317 -5.57 7.55 3.15
CA TYR A 317 -5.37 6.24 3.74
C TYR A 317 -6.15 6.09 5.04
N VAL A 318 -6.40 4.86 5.42
CA VAL A 318 -7.10 4.50 6.65
C VAL A 318 -6.10 3.95 7.65
N ALA A 319 -6.17 4.48 8.87
CA ALA A 319 -5.40 4.00 10.01
C ALA A 319 -5.79 2.56 10.38
N LEU A 320 -4.84 1.81 10.91
CA LEU A 320 -5.15 0.51 11.49
C LEU A 320 -5.95 0.70 12.79
N PRO A 321 -6.92 -0.19 13.12
CA PRO A 321 -7.60 -0.16 14.40
C PRO A 321 -6.63 -0.31 15.58
N ASP A 322 -6.90 0.36 16.72
CA ASP A 322 -6.04 0.31 17.91
C ASP A 322 -5.79 -1.11 18.41
N SER A 323 -6.79 -1.99 18.33
CA SER A 323 -6.66 -3.41 18.69
C SER A 323 -5.66 -4.14 17.79
N LEU A 324 -5.59 -3.78 16.50
CA LEU A 324 -4.62 -4.33 15.57
C LEU A 324 -3.21 -3.79 15.84
N VAL A 325 -3.09 -2.49 16.13
CA VAL A 325 -1.81 -1.87 16.53
C VAL A 325 -1.25 -2.55 17.78
N THR A 326 -2.07 -2.73 18.83
CA THR A 326 -1.68 -3.45 20.05
C THR A 326 -1.22 -4.88 19.75
N ARG A 327 -1.91 -5.59 18.86
CA ARG A 327 -1.52 -6.95 18.43
C ARG A 327 -0.18 -6.94 17.68
N ILE A 328 0.06 -5.96 16.81
CA ILE A 328 1.33 -5.81 16.09
C ILE A 328 2.48 -5.57 17.07
N GLU A 329 2.30 -4.68 18.03
CA GLU A 329 3.34 -4.43 19.07
C GLU A 329 3.61 -5.66 19.94
N GLY A 330 2.57 -6.42 20.28
CA GLY A 330 2.72 -7.72 20.94
C GLY A 330 3.53 -8.71 20.11
N TYR A 331 3.22 -8.79 18.83
CA TYR A 331 3.94 -9.65 17.88
C TYR A 331 5.41 -9.25 17.73
N TRP A 332 5.74 -7.96 17.70
CA TRP A 332 7.13 -7.50 17.68
C TRP A 332 7.90 -7.99 18.90
N LYS A 333 7.30 -7.87 20.10
CA LYS A 333 7.94 -8.28 21.37
C LYS A 333 8.15 -9.79 21.49
N SER A 334 7.26 -10.61 20.90
CA SER A 334 7.32 -12.07 21.04
C SER A 334 8.14 -12.76 19.95
N ASP A 335 8.13 -12.21 18.74
CA ASP A 335 8.62 -12.92 17.56
C ASP A 335 9.89 -12.33 16.94
N PHE A 336 10.27 -11.10 17.30
CA PHE A 336 11.47 -10.47 16.78
C PHE A 336 12.51 -10.32 17.88
N ALA A 337 13.74 -10.76 17.60
CA ALA A 337 14.88 -10.51 18.46
C ALA A 337 15.44 -9.11 18.17
N HIS A 338 15.49 -8.29 19.20
CA HIS A 338 16.04 -6.93 19.20
C HIS A 338 17.44 -6.92 19.76
#